data_f46c6541afebf3d963d2b573311758a0
#
_entry.id   f46c6541afebf3d963d2b573311758a0
#
_cell.length_a   1.000
_cell.length_b   1.000
_cell.length_c   1.000
_cell.angle_alpha   90.00
_cell.angle_beta   90.00
_cell.angle_gamma   90.00
#
_symmetry.space_group_name_H-M   'P 1'
#
loop_
_entity.id
_entity.type
_entity.pdbx_description
1 polymer ?
#
loop_
_entity_poly.entity_id
_entity_poly.type
_entity_poly.pdbx_seq_one_letter_code
_entity_poly.pdbx_strand_id
1 'polypeptide(L)'
;MEIADRFLDDLLAAVEQYPDSVTLLAADILKRWDGTTDADSKGAVLFAQWFDKLDNSMFAVPWSADSPVTTPDGLNDPEKAVALLRKAAIEIEEEYGFMDVEWGYVNRFSVGNIEYPANGGKSDYGVFRTMYFQPKKGSYRNYVYHGDTFVAVVEFGDKIRAEVLLSYGNSSQPGSRFVGDQLEMLYENRLRTALLTRKDVLDNMVEMKVFK
;
A
#
# COMPACT_ATOMS: atom_id res chain seq x y z
N MET A 1 -4.61 -6.15 2.79
CA MET A 1 -4.37 -5.55 4.15
C MET A 1 -4.73 -6.60 5.19
N GLU A 2 -3.77 -7.24 5.81
CA GLU A 2 -4.02 -8.28 6.83
C GLU A 2 -4.84 -7.75 8.02
N ILE A 3 -4.64 -6.49 8.40
CA ILE A 3 -5.40 -5.90 9.51
C ILE A 3 -6.90 -5.82 9.22
N ALA A 4 -7.31 -5.76 7.95
CA ALA A 4 -8.72 -5.75 7.59
C ALA A 4 -9.42 -7.06 7.97
N ASP A 5 -8.72 -8.20 7.89
CA ASP A 5 -9.28 -9.51 8.25
C ASP A 5 -9.66 -9.61 9.74
N ARG A 6 -9.14 -8.69 10.57
CA ARG A 6 -9.37 -8.67 12.02
C ARG A 6 -10.41 -7.64 12.47
N PHE A 7 -10.75 -6.68 11.60
CA PHE A 7 -11.60 -5.55 12.00
C PHE A 7 -12.79 -5.32 11.07
N LEU A 8 -12.72 -5.76 9.82
CA LEU A 8 -13.73 -5.40 8.82
C LEU A 8 -15.09 -6.01 9.15
N ASP A 9 -15.14 -7.27 9.52
CA ASP A 9 -16.41 -7.95 9.85
C ASP A 9 -17.05 -7.32 11.10
N ASP A 10 -16.27 -7.00 12.12
CA ASP A 10 -16.75 -6.33 13.33
C ASP A 10 -17.25 -4.92 13.01
N LEU A 11 -16.56 -4.16 12.16
CA LEU A 11 -17.01 -2.86 11.72
C LEU A 11 -18.32 -2.93 10.95
N LEU A 12 -18.46 -3.88 10.03
CA LEU A 12 -19.68 -4.06 9.26
C LEU A 12 -20.86 -4.45 10.15
N ALA A 13 -20.62 -5.33 11.13
CA ALA A 13 -21.62 -5.68 12.14
C ALA A 13 -22.00 -4.49 13.04
N ALA A 14 -21.01 -3.65 13.38
CA ALA A 14 -21.27 -2.42 14.14
C ALA A 14 -22.13 -1.42 13.35
N VAL A 15 -21.91 -1.25 12.05
CA VAL A 15 -22.74 -0.38 11.19
C VAL A 15 -24.20 -0.88 11.16
N GLU A 16 -24.43 -2.19 11.18
CA GLU A 16 -25.80 -2.75 11.23
C GLU A 16 -26.50 -2.43 12.57
N GLN A 17 -25.75 -2.27 13.66
CA GLN A 17 -26.29 -1.90 14.96
C GLN A 17 -26.52 -0.36 15.11
N TYR A 18 -25.68 0.45 14.49
CA TYR A 18 -25.69 1.92 14.59
C TYR A 18 -25.73 2.57 13.20
N PRO A 19 -26.77 2.29 12.38
CA PRO A 19 -26.81 2.73 10.99
C PRO A 19 -27.12 4.22 10.84
N ASP A 20 -26.46 4.87 9.90
CA ASP A 20 -26.87 6.14 9.28
C ASP A 20 -26.61 6.10 7.76
N SER A 21 -27.12 7.08 7.02
CA SER A 21 -27.02 7.08 5.56
C SER A 21 -25.58 7.10 5.03
N VAL A 22 -24.67 7.76 5.72
CA VAL A 22 -23.25 7.86 5.35
C VAL A 22 -22.54 6.53 5.62
N THR A 23 -22.75 5.97 6.83
CA THR A 23 -22.08 4.74 7.24
C THR A 23 -22.59 3.51 6.47
N LEU A 24 -23.85 3.49 6.06
CA LEU A 24 -24.38 2.45 5.17
C LEU A 24 -23.73 2.48 3.78
N LEU A 25 -23.53 3.68 3.19
CA LEU A 25 -22.79 3.82 1.93
C LEU A 25 -21.31 3.42 2.09
N ALA A 26 -20.67 3.84 3.18
CA ALA A 26 -19.30 3.47 3.49
C ALA A 26 -19.15 1.94 3.66
N ALA A 27 -20.06 1.31 4.38
CA ALA A 27 -20.09 -0.14 4.55
C ALA A 27 -20.29 -0.89 3.22
N ASP A 28 -21.12 -0.37 2.31
CA ASP A 28 -21.31 -0.96 0.98
C ASP A 28 -20.04 -0.89 0.13
N ILE A 29 -19.25 0.19 0.23
CA ILE A 29 -17.93 0.30 -0.39
C ILE A 29 -16.97 -0.75 0.20
N LEU A 30 -16.91 -0.85 1.53
CA LEU A 30 -16.03 -1.78 2.23
C LEU A 30 -16.40 -3.26 1.97
N LYS A 31 -17.69 -3.58 1.85
CA LYS A 31 -18.14 -4.94 1.47
C LYS A 31 -17.69 -5.38 0.07
N ARG A 32 -17.49 -4.42 -0.84
CA ARG A 32 -17.02 -4.68 -2.21
C ARG A 32 -15.51 -4.58 -2.36
N TRP A 33 -14.82 -4.09 -1.34
CA TRP A 33 -13.37 -3.96 -1.36
C TRP A 33 -12.70 -5.33 -1.32
N ASP A 34 -11.65 -5.50 -2.12
CA ASP A 34 -10.88 -6.73 -2.24
C ASP A 34 -9.82 -6.94 -1.14
N GLY A 35 -9.75 -6.04 -0.15
CA GLY A 35 -8.77 -6.11 0.92
C GLY A 35 -7.34 -5.71 0.52
N THR A 36 -7.11 -5.26 -0.71
CA THR A 36 -5.78 -4.90 -1.22
C THR A 36 -5.50 -3.38 -1.11
N THR A 37 -4.23 -3.00 -1.34
CA THR A 37 -3.78 -1.63 -1.56
C THR A 37 -3.22 -1.47 -2.97
N ASP A 38 -3.78 -2.18 -3.93
CA ASP A 38 -3.43 -2.00 -5.33
C ASP A 38 -3.87 -0.62 -5.82
N ALA A 39 -3.22 -0.12 -6.86
CA ALA A 39 -3.42 1.27 -7.27
C ALA A 39 -4.87 1.60 -7.65
N ASP A 40 -5.62 0.64 -8.16
CA ASP A 40 -7.02 0.76 -8.55
C ASP A 40 -8.01 0.28 -7.47
N SER A 41 -7.49 -0.16 -6.30
CA SER A 41 -8.31 -0.63 -5.19
C SER A 41 -9.20 0.48 -4.63
N LYS A 42 -10.51 0.21 -4.59
CA LYS A 42 -11.56 1.07 -4.01
C LYS A 42 -11.96 0.51 -2.65
N GLY A 43 -12.04 1.38 -1.65
CA GLY A 43 -12.26 1.00 -0.25
C GLY A 43 -10.99 1.04 0.60
N ALA A 44 -9.80 0.83 0.02
CA ALA A 44 -8.54 0.87 0.75
C ALA A 44 -8.28 2.22 1.45
N VAL A 45 -8.56 3.34 0.78
CA VAL A 45 -8.42 4.68 1.38
C VAL A 45 -9.39 4.85 2.55
N LEU A 46 -10.64 4.44 2.37
CA LEU A 46 -11.68 4.54 3.40
C LEU A 46 -11.32 3.70 4.64
N PHE A 47 -10.94 2.44 4.42
CA PHE A 47 -10.52 1.58 5.52
C PHE A 47 -9.29 2.11 6.25
N ALA A 48 -8.25 2.51 5.52
CA ALA A 48 -7.01 3.03 6.10
C ALA A 48 -7.26 4.32 6.89
N GLN A 49 -8.05 5.24 6.36
CA GLN A 49 -8.35 6.50 7.04
C GLN A 49 -9.25 6.30 8.27
N TRP A 50 -10.11 5.31 8.25
CA TRP A 50 -10.85 4.90 9.43
C TRP A 50 -9.93 4.24 10.47
N PHE A 51 -9.12 3.26 10.07
CA PHE A 51 -8.24 2.52 10.96
C PHE A 51 -7.21 3.43 11.65
N ASP A 52 -6.65 4.40 10.92
CA ASP A 52 -5.71 5.40 11.46
C ASP A 52 -6.33 6.32 12.54
N LYS A 53 -7.67 6.34 12.68
CA LYS A 53 -8.35 7.09 13.74
C LYS A 53 -8.57 6.27 15.01
N LEU A 54 -8.33 4.96 14.97
CA LEU A 54 -8.45 4.10 16.14
C LEU A 54 -7.25 4.29 17.06
N ASP A 55 -7.49 4.22 18.35
CA ASP A 55 -6.46 4.14 19.38
C ASP A 55 -6.54 2.77 20.10
N ASN A 56 -5.53 2.45 20.91
CA ASN A 56 -5.44 1.16 21.60
C ASN A 56 -6.66 0.83 22.47
N SER A 57 -7.43 1.82 22.94
CA SER A 57 -8.64 1.60 23.73
C SER A 57 -9.80 1.07 22.90
N MET A 58 -9.72 1.20 21.58
CA MET A 58 -10.72 0.75 20.62
C MET A 58 -10.60 -0.74 20.29
N PHE A 59 -9.49 -1.38 20.63
CA PHE A 59 -9.26 -2.79 20.33
C PHE A 59 -9.78 -3.68 21.47
N ALA A 60 -10.56 -4.69 21.14
CA ALA A 60 -11.01 -5.70 22.11
C ALA A 60 -9.80 -6.49 22.62
N VAL A 61 -8.85 -6.81 21.74
CA VAL A 61 -7.55 -7.37 22.07
C VAL A 61 -6.48 -6.38 21.60
N PRO A 62 -5.81 -5.64 22.49
CA PRO A 62 -4.73 -4.73 22.12
C PRO A 62 -3.52 -5.47 21.54
N TRP A 63 -2.70 -4.77 20.76
CA TRP A 63 -1.47 -5.35 20.21
C TRP A 63 -0.55 -5.88 21.29
N SER A 64 0.02 -7.07 21.09
CA SER A 64 0.97 -7.72 21.98
C SER A 64 2.18 -8.25 21.21
N ALA A 65 3.38 -7.96 21.72
CA ALA A 65 4.62 -8.51 21.19
C ALA A 65 4.73 -10.04 21.36
N ASP A 66 3.99 -10.62 22.29
CA ASP A 66 3.94 -12.07 22.51
C ASP A 66 3.02 -12.79 21.50
N SER A 67 2.16 -12.03 20.81
CA SER A 67 1.20 -12.55 19.82
C SER A 67 1.06 -11.60 18.62
N PRO A 68 2.18 -11.23 17.95
CA PRO A 68 2.18 -10.15 16.95
C PRO A 68 1.36 -10.50 15.68
N VAL A 69 1.17 -11.79 15.41
CA VAL A 69 0.44 -12.26 14.22
C VAL A 69 -1.08 -12.22 14.41
N THR A 70 -1.57 -12.25 15.65
CA THR A 70 -3.01 -12.32 15.96
C THR A 70 -3.54 -11.10 16.69
N THR A 71 -2.69 -10.10 16.94
CA THR A 71 -3.07 -8.87 17.63
C THR A 71 -2.57 -7.62 16.88
N PRO A 72 -3.29 -6.49 16.98
CA PRO A 72 -4.56 -6.28 17.69
C PRO A 72 -5.73 -6.99 17.00
N ASP A 73 -6.87 -7.18 17.69
CA ASP A 73 -8.04 -7.87 17.16
C ASP A 73 -9.33 -7.35 17.79
N GLY A 74 -10.39 -7.28 16.98
CA GLY A 74 -11.74 -6.96 17.38
C GLY A 74 -11.97 -5.52 17.86
N LEU A 75 -13.24 -5.09 17.88
CA LEU A 75 -13.66 -3.75 18.32
C LEU A 75 -14.22 -3.78 19.75
N ASN A 76 -13.68 -2.92 20.62
CA ASN A 76 -14.14 -2.75 22.00
C ASN A 76 -15.33 -1.78 22.13
N ASP A 77 -15.44 -0.80 21.23
CA ASP A 77 -16.50 0.23 21.23
C ASP A 77 -17.08 0.35 19.81
N PRO A 78 -18.07 -0.49 19.46
CA PRO A 78 -18.69 -0.50 18.13
C PRO A 78 -19.34 0.83 17.75
N GLU A 79 -20.02 1.53 18.68
CA GLU A 79 -20.67 2.81 18.39
C GLU A 79 -19.64 3.90 18.02
N LYS A 80 -18.56 4.00 18.79
CA LYS A 80 -17.46 4.93 18.50
C LYS A 80 -16.75 4.57 17.19
N ALA A 81 -16.58 3.27 16.89
CA ALA A 81 -15.99 2.82 15.64
C ALA A 81 -16.81 3.27 14.42
N VAL A 82 -18.16 3.17 14.49
CA VAL A 82 -19.06 3.66 13.45
C VAL A 82 -19.02 5.19 13.33
N ALA A 83 -18.94 5.91 14.45
CA ALA A 83 -18.80 7.37 14.42
C ALA A 83 -17.48 7.80 13.73
N LEU A 84 -16.38 7.05 13.94
CA LEU A 84 -15.10 7.28 13.26
C LEU A 84 -15.16 6.92 11.78
N LEU A 85 -15.89 5.86 11.39
CA LEU A 85 -16.14 5.54 9.98
C LEU A 85 -16.89 6.67 9.28
N ARG A 86 -17.96 7.17 9.92
CA ARG A 86 -18.71 8.31 9.40
C ARG A 86 -17.81 9.53 9.18
N LYS A 87 -16.94 9.82 10.15
CA LYS A 87 -15.99 10.92 10.05
C LYS A 87 -15.01 10.73 8.89
N ALA A 88 -14.41 9.54 8.76
CA ALA A 88 -13.50 9.22 7.66
C ALA A 88 -14.18 9.35 6.28
N ALA A 89 -15.40 8.83 6.15
CA ALA A 89 -16.18 8.90 4.91
C ALA A 89 -16.48 10.34 4.47
N ILE A 90 -16.88 11.20 5.42
CA ILE A 90 -17.14 12.62 5.15
C ILE A 90 -15.86 13.34 4.73
N GLU A 91 -14.76 13.16 5.46
CA GLU A 91 -13.48 13.79 5.15
C GLU A 91 -12.98 13.40 3.75
N ILE A 92 -13.13 12.13 3.35
CA ILE A 92 -12.76 11.65 2.00
C ILE A 92 -13.65 12.29 0.94
N GLU A 93 -14.96 12.33 1.16
CA GLU A 93 -15.89 12.92 0.20
C GLU A 93 -15.66 14.42 0.04
N GLU A 94 -15.37 15.14 1.14
CA GLU A 94 -15.02 16.56 1.10
C GLU A 94 -13.71 16.84 0.36
N GLU A 95 -12.71 15.96 0.51
CA GLU A 95 -11.39 16.14 -0.10
C GLU A 95 -11.34 15.70 -1.56
N TYR A 96 -11.98 14.57 -1.90
CA TYR A 96 -11.86 13.94 -3.23
C TYR A 96 -13.16 13.98 -4.05
N GLY A 97 -14.30 14.34 -3.45
CA GLY A 97 -15.61 14.42 -4.10
C GLY A 97 -16.39 13.10 -4.15
N PHE A 98 -15.81 11.98 -3.70
CA PHE A 98 -16.43 10.65 -3.65
C PHE A 98 -15.71 9.74 -2.64
N MET A 99 -16.47 8.85 -1.96
CA MET A 99 -15.95 8.01 -0.89
C MET A 99 -15.13 6.81 -1.40
N ASP A 100 -15.41 6.32 -2.62
CA ASP A 100 -14.78 5.14 -3.21
C ASP A 100 -13.54 5.47 -4.06
N VAL A 101 -12.76 6.46 -3.61
CA VAL A 101 -11.54 6.90 -4.28
C VAL A 101 -10.51 5.77 -4.33
N GLU A 102 -9.86 5.62 -5.50
CA GLU A 102 -8.82 4.63 -5.71
C GLU A 102 -7.57 4.94 -4.89
N TRP A 103 -6.93 3.89 -4.36
CA TRP A 103 -5.71 4.03 -3.58
C TRP A 103 -4.62 4.83 -4.30
N GLY A 104 -4.35 4.49 -5.55
CA GLY A 104 -3.33 5.16 -6.38
C GLY A 104 -3.74 6.55 -6.89
N TYR A 105 -5.02 6.94 -6.77
CA TYR A 105 -5.42 8.32 -7.01
C TYR A 105 -4.88 9.24 -5.90
N VAL A 106 -4.98 8.77 -4.66
CA VAL A 106 -4.53 9.48 -3.45
C VAL A 106 -3.03 9.35 -3.25
N ASN A 107 -2.49 8.14 -3.39
CA ASN A 107 -1.11 7.79 -3.07
C ASN A 107 -0.26 7.64 -4.33
N ARG A 108 0.92 8.27 -4.36
CA ARG A 108 1.72 8.38 -5.57
C ARG A 108 3.16 7.96 -5.35
N PHE A 109 3.70 7.21 -6.30
CA PHE A 109 5.14 7.12 -6.53
C PHE A 109 5.60 8.35 -7.31
N SER A 110 6.72 8.95 -6.91
CA SER A 110 7.29 10.09 -7.63
C SER A 110 8.81 10.12 -7.51
N VAL A 111 9.49 10.26 -8.65
CA VAL A 111 10.93 10.50 -8.72
C VAL A 111 11.24 11.44 -9.91
N GLY A 112 11.87 12.55 -9.61
CA GLY A 112 12.09 13.60 -10.63
C GLY A 112 10.75 14.10 -11.20
N ASN A 113 10.57 13.96 -12.50
CA ASN A 113 9.35 14.33 -13.23
C ASN A 113 8.44 13.12 -13.54
N ILE A 114 8.79 11.95 -13.02
CA ILE A 114 8.04 10.72 -13.26
C ILE A 114 7.09 10.50 -12.07
N GLU A 115 5.83 10.22 -12.34
CA GLU A 115 4.82 9.95 -11.33
C GLU A 115 3.88 8.83 -11.80
N TYR A 116 3.64 7.85 -10.91
CA TYR A 116 2.71 6.75 -11.11
C TYR A 116 1.75 6.60 -9.91
N PRO A 117 0.55 6.03 -10.10
CA PRO A 117 -0.28 5.57 -8.99
C PRO A 117 0.53 4.62 -8.11
N ALA A 118 0.42 4.77 -6.79
CA ALA A 118 1.14 3.90 -5.87
C ALA A 118 0.27 2.73 -5.41
N ASN A 119 0.95 1.65 -5.06
CA ASN A 119 0.42 0.50 -4.32
C ASN A 119 1.23 0.32 -3.02
N GLY A 120 0.83 -0.64 -2.18
CA GLY A 120 1.43 -0.83 -0.85
C GLY A 120 0.89 0.14 0.19
N GLY A 121 1.35 0.01 1.43
CA GLY A 121 0.87 0.81 2.55
C GLY A 121 1.78 0.74 3.77
N LYS A 122 1.36 1.33 4.89
CA LYS A 122 2.09 1.26 6.16
C LYS A 122 2.24 -0.19 6.62
N SER A 123 3.33 -0.51 7.33
CA SER A 123 3.52 -1.82 7.95
C SER A 123 2.37 -2.21 8.88
N ASP A 124 1.77 -1.25 9.57
CA ASP A 124 0.67 -1.45 10.52
C ASP A 124 -0.60 -2.01 9.87
N TYR A 125 -0.72 -1.87 8.55
CA TYR A 125 -1.83 -2.45 7.79
C TYR A 125 -1.61 -3.94 7.45
N GLY A 126 -0.43 -4.50 7.74
CA GLY A 126 -0.10 -5.87 7.36
C GLY A 126 -0.08 -6.05 5.84
N VAL A 127 0.61 -5.18 5.13
CA VAL A 127 0.81 -5.26 3.68
C VAL A 127 2.21 -5.76 3.37
N PHE A 128 2.34 -6.61 2.34
CA PHE A 128 3.65 -7.15 1.95
C PHE A 128 4.60 -6.04 1.47
N ARG A 129 4.09 -5.11 0.64
CA ARG A 129 4.87 -3.97 0.17
C ARG A 129 4.71 -2.80 1.12
N THR A 130 5.73 -2.55 1.93
CA THR A 130 5.72 -1.43 2.88
C THR A 130 6.05 -0.12 2.20
N MET A 131 5.08 0.83 2.24
CA MET A 131 5.21 2.17 1.69
C MET A 131 4.59 3.18 2.64
N TYR A 132 5.35 4.24 2.97
CA TYR A 132 4.89 5.34 3.78
C TYR A 132 4.69 6.58 2.93
N PHE A 133 3.54 7.18 3.06
CA PHE A 133 3.10 8.33 2.29
C PHE A 133 3.02 9.57 3.17
N GLN A 134 3.29 10.73 2.59
CA GLN A 134 3.12 12.01 3.26
C GLN A 134 2.44 13.02 2.33
N PRO A 135 1.62 13.95 2.90
CA PRO A 135 1.01 15.02 2.14
C PRO A 135 2.09 15.94 1.53
N LYS A 136 1.84 16.44 0.33
CA LYS A 136 2.67 17.47 -0.28
C LYS A 136 1.90 18.79 -0.28
N LYS A 137 2.52 19.84 0.21
CA LYS A 137 1.92 21.19 0.26
C LYS A 137 1.37 21.62 -1.10
N GLY A 138 0.09 21.97 -1.15
CA GLY A 138 -0.60 22.38 -2.37
C GLY A 138 -1.06 21.24 -3.27
N SER A 139 -1.06 20.01 -2.78
CA SER A 139 -1.59 18.84 -3.45
C SER A 139 -2.59 18.13 -2.53
N TYR A 140 -3.64 17.57 -3.13
CA TYR A 140 -4.55 16.62 -2.47
C TYR A 140 -4.02 15.17 -2.48
N ARG A 141 -2.77 14.96 -2.97
CA ARG A 141 -2.13 13.66 -3.08
C ARG A 141 -1.02 13.51 -2.05
N ASN A 142 -0.83 12.27 -1.63
CA ASN A 142 0.27 11.84 -0.79
C ASN A 142 1.37 11.21 -1.65
N TYR A 143 2.61 11.41 -1.26
CA TYR A 143 3.78 10.91 -1.98
C TYR A 143 4.62 10.02 -1.09
N VAL A 144 5.12 8.92 -1.66
CA VAL A 144 6.04 8.03 -0.94
C VAL A 144 7.30 8.79 -0.54
N TYR A 145 7.66 8.69 0.73
CA TYR A 145 8.91 9.22 1.26
C TYR A 145 9.81 8.15 1.87
N HIS A 146 9.26 6.97 2.18
CA HIS A 146 9.96 5.83 2.76
C HIS A 146 9.26 4.53 2.37
N GLY A 147 10.02 3.43 2.21
CA GLY A 147 9.44 2.11 1.92
C GLY A 147 10.46 1.17 1.30
N ASP A 148 9.96 0.11 0.69
CA ASP A 148 10.77 -0.91 0.04
C ASP A 148 11.58 -0.33 -1.12
N THR A 149 12.90 -0.57 -1.11
CA THR A 149 13.82 -0.10 -2.15
C THR A 149 14.25 -1.21 -3.10
N PHE A 150 14.15 -2.45 -2.67
CA PHE A 150 14.51 -3.63 -3.43
C PHE A 150 13.50 -4.76 -3.20
N VAL A 151 12.98 -5.31 -4.29
CA VAL A 151 12.10 -6.49 -4.27
C VAL A 151 12.81 -7.63 -4.99
N ALA A 152 12.78 -8.82 -4.41
CA ALA A 152 13.31 -10.02 -5.03
C ALA A 152 12.39 -11.21 -4.76
N VAL A 153 12.11 -11.98 -5.81
CA VAL A 153 11.45 -13.28 -5.74
C VAL A 153 12.44 -14.31 -6.25
N VAL A 154 12.77 -15.32 -5.43
CA VAL A 154 13.75 -16.34 -5.75
C VAL A 154 13.11 -17.72 -5.65
N GLU A 155 13.12 -18.44 -6.76
CA GLU A 155 12.68 -19.83 -6.85
C GLU A 155 13.89 -20.76 -6.73
N PHE A 156 13.87 -21.65 -5.74
CA PHE A 156 14.89 -22.67 -5.51
C PHE A 156 14.44 -24.00 -6.11
N GLY A 157 15.13 -24.45 -7.15
CA GLY A 157 14.90 -25.70 -7.86
C GLY A 157 16.22 -26.22 -8.45
N ASP A 158 16.15 -27.12 -9.43
CA ASP A 158 17.34 -27.61 -10.17
C ASP A 158 18.15 -26.47 -10.79
N LYS A 159 17.45 -25.40 -11.16
CA LYS A 159 18.04 -24.13 -11.56
C LYS A 159 17.39 -23.03 -10.76
N ILE A 160 18.20 -22.24 -10.08
CA ILE A 160 17.73 -21.06 -9.37
C ILE A 160 17.24 -20.03 -10.40
N ARG A 161 16.05 -19.50 -10.17
CA ARG A 161 15.49 -18.36 -10.91
C ARG A 161 15.28 -17.22 -9.93
N ALA A 162 15.59 -16.01 -10.35
CA ALA A 162 15.31 -14.84 -9.55
C ALA A 162 14.75 -13.72 -10.42
N GLU A 163 13.78 -13.02 -9.87
CA GLU A 163 13.22 -11.81 -10.43
C GLU A 163 13.41 -10.68 -9.44
N VAL A 164 13.79 -9.51 -9.90
CA VAL A 164 14.19 -8.40 -9.04
C VAL A 164 13.66 -7.07 -9.57
N LEU A 165 13.53 -6.12 -8.65
CA LEU A 165 13.18 -4.74 -8.94
C LEU A 165 13.89 -3.81 -7.97
N LEU A 166 14.41 -2.69 -8.48
CA LEU A 166 14.82 -1.53 -7.70
C LEU A 166 13.71 -0.48 -7.79
N SER A 167 13.02 -0.22 -6.68
CA SER A 167 11.76 0.54 -6.66
C SER A 167 11.84 1.88 -7.40
N TYR A 168 12.96 2.59 -7.30
CA TYR A 168 13.15 3.92 -7.91
C TYR A 168 14.20 3.95 -9.03
N GLY A 169 14.60 2.78 -9.54
CA GLY A 169 15.56 2.67 -10.62
C GLY A 169 17.03 2.52 -10.17
N ASN A 170 17.92 2.37 -11.15
CA ASN A 170 19.31 2.05 -10.92
C ASN A 170 20.20 3.26 -10.61
N SER A 171 19.66 4.48 -10.57
CA SER A 171 20.43 5.69 -10.29
C SER A 171 19.62 6.72 -9.52
N SER A 172 20.28 7.38 -8.57
CA SER A 172 19.78 8.59 -7.89
C SER A 172 20.39 9.89 -8.42
N GLN A 173 21.28 9.80 -9.43
CA GLN A 173 21.99 10.97 -9.98
C GLN A 173 21.05 11.78 -10.89
N PRO A 174 20.82 13.07 -10.62
CA PRO A 174 20.01 13.93 -11.48
C PRO A 174 20.51 13.91 -12.93
N GLY A 175 19.60 13.76 -13.88
CA GLY A 175 19.91 13.70 -15.31
C GLY A 175 20.33 12.32 -15.83
N SER A 176 20.51 11.33 -14.98
CA SER A 176 20.71 9.94 -15.43
C SER A 176 19.42 9.38 -16.01
N ARG A 177 19.51 8.68 -17.15
CA ARG A 177 18.39 7.94 -17.75
C ARG A 177 17.89 6.77 -16.89
N PHE A 178 18.63 6.42 -15.85
CA PHE A 178 18.29 5.33 -14.94
C PHE A 178 17.61 5.80 -13.66
N VAL A 179 17.31 7.08 -13.54
CA VAL A 179 16.46 7.61 -12.47
C VAL A 179 15.00 7.26 -12.79
N GLY A 180 14.38 6.49 -11.92
CA GLY A 180 12.99 6.06 -12.09
C GLY A 180 12.72 5.06 -13.21
N ASP A 181 13.75 4.46 -13.83
CA ASP A 181 13.64 3.54 -14.95
C ASP A 181 12.89 2.23 -14.63
N GLN A 182 12.67 1.94 -13.34
CA GLN A 182 11.90 0.78 -12.89
C GLN A 182 10.61 1.17 -12.16
N LEU A 183 10.27 2.46 -12.10
CA LEU A 183 9.08 2.92 -11.37
C LEU A 183 7.76 2.46 -12.02
N GLU A 184 7.73 2.37 -13.34
CA GLU A 184 6.59 1.82 -14.08
C GLU A 184 6.39 0.33 -13.77
N MET A 185 7.48 -0.43 -13.72
CA MET A 185 7.43 -1.85 -13.35
C MET A 185 6.93 -2.04 -11.92
N LEU A 186 7.31 -1.14 -11.00
CA LEU A 186 6.82 -1.13 -9.62
C LEU A 186 5.30 -0.92 -9.58
N TYR A 187 4.79 0.04 -10.35
CA TYR A 187 3.37 0.32 -10.47
C TYR A 187 2.59 -0.87 -11.05
N GLU A 188 3.14 -1.50 -12.10
CA GLU A 188 2.50 -2.61 -12.79
C GLU A 188 2.71 -3.97 -12.10
N ASN A 189 3.30 -4.01 -10.90
CA ASN A 189 3.66 -5.25 -10.18
C ASN A 189 4.52 -6.21 -11.02
N ARG A 190 5.37 -5.67 -11.91
CA ARG A 190 6.29 -6.44 -12.76
C ARG A 190 7.70 -6.46 -12.18
N LEU A 191 8.35 -7.59 -12.30
CA LEU A 191 9.75 -7.79 -11.95
C LEU A 191 10.55 -8.08 -13.23
N ARG A 192 11.86 -7.91 -13.17
CA ARG A 192 12.79 -8.28 -14.23
C ARG A 192 13.64 -9.47 -13.82
N THR A 193 13.98 -10.32 -14.76
CA THR A 193 14.87 -11.46 -14.52
C THR A 193 16.24 -10.99 -14.05
N ALA A 194 16.72 -11.56 -12.94
CA ALA A 194 18.08 -11.36 -12.46
C ALA A 194 19.05 -12.23 -13.28
N LEU A 195 20.15 -11.62 -13.74
CA LEU A 195 21.19 -12.32 -14.48
C LEU A 195 22.14 -13.01 -13.48
N LEU A 196 21.92 -14.32 -13.23
CA LEU A 196 22.61 -15.05 -12.18
C LEU A 196 23.92 -15.70 -12.61
N THR A 197 24.08 -16.00 -13.91
CA THR A 197 25.28 -16.67 -14.41
C THR A 197 26.12 -15.74 -15.27
N ARG A 198 27.43 -16.06 -15.41
CA ARG A 198 28.31 -15.31 -16.32
C ARG A 198 27.77 -15.36 -17.76
N LYS A 199 27.14 -16.46 -18.16
CA LYS A 199 26.53 -16.58 -19.48
C LYS A 199 25.37 -15.59 -19.62
N ASP A 200 24.45 -15.53 -18.66
CA ASP A 200 23.32 -14.60 -18.69
C ASP A 200 23.80 -13.15 -18.81
N VAL A 201 24.84 -12.78 -18.05
CA VAL A 201 25.42 -11.45 -18.11
C VAL A 201 26.02 -11.16 -19.49
N LEU A 202 26.78 -12.09 -20.08
CA LEU A 202 27.38 -11.91 -21.38
C LEU A 202 26.35 -11.84 -22.52
N ASP A 203 25.30 -12.66 -22.45
CA ASP A 203 24.23 -12.70 -23.46
C ASP A 203 23.39 -11.37 -23.46
N ASN A 204 23.35 -10.69 -22.32
CA ASN A 204 22.62 -9.42 -22.14
C ASN A 204 23.52 -8.19 -22.04
N MET A 205 24.80 -8.33 -22.33
CA MET A 205 25.78 -7.26 -22.21
C MET A 205 25.61 -6.21 -23.30
N VAL A 206 25.50 -4.94 -22.91
CA VAL A 206 25.41 -3.80 -23.83
C VAL A 206 26.79 -3.19 -24.11
N GLU A 207 27.65 -3.15 -23.10
CA GLU A 207 29.00 -2.56 -23.20
C GLU A 207 29.97 -3.25 -22.25
N MET A 208 31.23 -3.39 -22.66
CA MET A 208 32.33 -3.86 -21.83
C MET A 208 33.46 -2.84 -21.81
N LYS A 209 33.87 -2.42 -20.62
CA LYS A 209 35.09 -1.59 -20.43
C LYS A 209 36.14 -2.35 -19.64
N VAL A 210 37.34 -2.41 -20.15
CA VAL A 210 38.49 -3.02 -19.47
C VAL A 210 39.37 -1.89 -18.91
N PHE A 211 39.50 -1.89 -17.59
CA PHE A 211 40.41 -0.99 -16.89
C PHE A 211 41.77 -1.69 -16.72
N LYS A 212 42.83 -1.02 -17.07
CA LYS A 212 44.23 -1.50 -16.91
C LYS A 212 44.81 -0.93 -15.63
#